data_d688f31506ce465a89082218789ecb7f
#
_entry.id   d688f31506ce465a89082218789ecb7f
#
_cell.length_a   1.000
_cell.length_b   1.000
_cell.length_c   1.000
_cell.angle_alpha   90.00
_cell.angle_beta   90.00
_cell.angle_gamma   90.00
#
_symmetry.space_group_name_H-M   'P 1'
#
loop_
_entity.id
_entity.type
_entity.pdbx_description
1 polymer ?
#
loop_
_entity_poly.entity_id
_entity_poly.type
_entity_poly.pdbx_seq_one_letter_code
_entity_poly.pdbx_strand_id
1 'polypeptide(L)'
;MKQYSRVCERVDLDAIFYNFQMMKANIKDGVQMIAVIKTDGYGHGAVQIARLLEPVDYIWGYAVATLDEAVVLRKNEIKKPILVLGCIFPDQWEAMIENEVRM
;
A
#
# COMPACT_ATOMS: atom_id res chain seq x y z
N MET A 1 -23.39 4.85 -10.42
CA MET A 1 -22.77 3.54 -10.27
C MET A 1 -23.75 2.57 -9.64
N LYS A 2 -23.85 1.40 -10.20
CA LYS A 2 -24.84 0.43 -9.74
C LYS A 2 -24.27 -0.43 -8.63
N GLN A 3 -25.00 -0.57 -7.54
CA GLN A 3 -24.63 -1.45 -6.44
C GLN A 3 -25.42 -2.75 -6.51
N TYR A 4 -24.76 -3.84 -6.19
CA TYR A 4 -25.36 -5.16 -6.15
C TYR A 4 -25.36 -5.67 -4.72
N SER A 5 -26.54 -5.91 -4.17
CA SER A 5 -26.70 -6.33 -2.78
C SER A 5 -26.26 -7.78 -2.52
N ARG A 6 -26.10 -8.60 -3.57
CA ARG A 6 -25.70 -10.00 -3.41
C ARG A 6 -24.24 -10.19 -3.01
N VAL A 7 -23.36 -9.32 -3.52
CA VAL A 7 -21.94 -9.35 -3.19
C VAL A 7 -21.53 -7.91 -2.89
N CYS A 8 -21.32 -7.62 -1.62
CA CYS A 8 -20.94 -6.30 -1.18
C CYS A 8 -19.85 -6.44 -0.14
N GLU A 9 -18.66 -5.93 -0.44
CA GLU A 9 -17.58 -5.83 0.52
C GLU A 9 -17.55 -4.41 1.06
N ARG A 10 -17.68 -4.28 2.38
CA ARG A 10 -17.51 -3.00 3.05
C ARG A 10 -16.12 -2.89 3.61
N VAL A 11 -15.45 -1.79 3.29
CA VAL A 11 -14.15 -1.48 3.84
C VAL A 11 -14.28 -0.26 4.73
N ASP A 12 -13.95 -0.41 6.00
CA ASP A 12 -13.95 0.68 6.97
C ASP A 12 -12.54 1.22 7.12
N LEU A 13 -12.26 2.33 6.44
CA LEU A 13 -10.95 2.95 6.48
C LEU A 13 -10.59 3.49 7.87
N ASP A 14 -11.58 3.91 8.64
CA ASP A 14 -11.34 4.36 10.02
C ASP A 14 -10.88 3.22 10.90
N ALA A 15 -11.46 2.03 10.72
CA ALA A 15 -11.03 0.83 11.44
C ALA A 15 -9.61 0.42 11.06
N ILE A 16 -9.26 0.50 9.79
CA ILE A 16 -7.91 0.23 9.32
C ILE A 16 -6.92 1.23 9.93
N PHE A 17 -7.23 2.51 9.92
CA PHE A 17 -6.40 3.54 10.52
C PHE A 17 -6.23 3.32 12.02
N TYR A 18 -7.31 2.99 12.72
CA TYR A 18 -7.27 2.68 14.14
C TYR A 18 -6.33 1.50 14.43
N ASN A 19 -6.40 0.45 13.61
CA ASN A 19 -5.52 -0.70 13.78
C ASN A 19 -4.04 -0.33 13.63
N PHE A 20 -3.69 0.53 12.67
CA PHE A 20 -2.33 1.04 12.54
C PHE A 20 -1.92 1.86 13.76
N GLN A 21 -2.79 2.69 14.28
CA GLN A 21 -2.50 3.46 15.50
C GLN A 21 -2.23 2.55 16.69
N MET A 22 -3.00 1.48 16.83
CA MET A 22 -2.81 0.50 17.92
C MET A 22 -1.48 -0.24 17.77
N MET A 23 -1.09 -0.62 16.54
CA MET A 23 0.20 -1.23 16.30
C MET A 23 1.33 -0.25 16.63
N LYS A 24 1.20 1.01 16.21
CA LYS A 24 2.20 2.05 16.51
C LYS A 24 2.41 2.24 18.00
N ALA A 25 1.35 2.17 18.79
CA ALA A 25 1.44 2.31 20.25
C ALA A 25 2.27 1.19 20.89
N ASN A 26 2.45 0.05 20.23
CA ASN A 26 3.16 -1.12 20.74
C ASN A 26 4.59 -1.25 20.21
N ILE A 27 5.09 -0.30 19.43
CA ILE A 27 6.47 -0.30 18.92
C ILE A 27 7.25 0.86 19.52
N LYS A 28 8.57 0.75 19.46
CA LYS A 28 9.46 1.77 20.01
C LYS A 28 9.35 3.08 19.26
N ASP A 29 9.55 4.19 19.95
CA ASP A 29 9.65 5.49 19.32
C ASP A 29 10.79 5.52 18.30
N GLY A 30 10.57 6.21 17.19
CA GLY A 30 11.52 6.29 16.10
C GLY A 30 11.47 5.13 15.10
N VAL A 31 10.74 4.06 15.41
CA VAL A 31 10.52 2.96 14.48
C VAL A 31 9.38 3.34 13.53
N GLN A 32 9.61 3.17 12.24
CA GLN A 32 8.57 3.37 11.23
C GLN A 32 8.02 2.04 10.76
N MET A 33 6.82 2.07 10.18
CA MET A 33 6.11 0.89 9.71
C MET A 33 6.07 0.87 8.18
N ILE A 34 6.08 -0.34 7.64
CA ILE A 34 5.77 -0.57 6.22
C ILE A 34 4.41 -1.26 6.16
N ALA A 35 3.48 -0.67 5.42
CA ALA A 35 2.17 -1.27 5.23
C ALA A 35 2.22 -2.26 4.07
N VAL A 36 1.97 -3.52 4.34
CA VAL A 36 1.92 -4.56 3.30
C VAL A 36 0.52 -4.55 2.70
N ILE A 37 0.42 -4.11 1.46
CA ILE A 37 -0.87 -3.94 0.76
C ILE A 37 -0.91 -4.72 -0.56
N LYS A 38 -0.13 -5.78 -0.65
CA LYS A 38 -0.15 -6.68 -1.80
C LYS A 38 -1.53 -7.32 -1.99
N THR A 39 -1.78 -7.84 -3.18
CA THR A 39 -3.07 -8.47 -3.51
C THR A 39 -4.22 -7.48 -3.25
N ASP A 40 -4.05 -6.25 -3.77
CA ASP A 40 -5.01 -5.15 -3.61
C ASP A 40 -5.40 -4.91 -2.15
N GLY A 41 -4.39 -4.91 -1.26
CA GLY A 41 -4.63 -4.74 0.18
C GLY A 41 -5.40 -5.91 0.76
N TYR A 42 -5.16 -7.11 0.25
CA TYR A 42 -5.89 -8.33 0.60
C TYR A 42 -7.40 -8.19 0.34
N GLY A 43 -7.76 -7.51 -0.76
CA GLY A 43 -9.15 -7.27 -1.11
C GLY A 43 -9.76 -6.00 -0.52
N HIS A 44 -8.99 -5.26 0.29
CA HIS A 44 -9.49 -4.02 0.93
C HIS A 44 -9.28 -2.77 0.08
N GLY A 45 -8.55 -2.89 -1.04
CA GLY A 45 -8.26 -1.75 -1.92
C GLY A 45 -6.94 -1.07 -1.57
N ALA A 46 -5.87 -1.42 -2.31
CA ALA A 46 -4.52 -0.91 -2.03
C ALA A 46 -4.43 0.62 -2.17
N VAL A 47 -5.07 1.19 -3.20
CA VAL A 47 -5.02 2.63 -3.45
C VAL A 47 -5.69 3.40 -2.31
N GLN A 48 -6.84 2.95 -1.85
CA GLN A 48 -7.58 3.60 -0.77
C GLN A 48 -6.80 3.55 0.53
N ILE A 49 -6.19 2.40 0.85
CA ILE A 49 -5.37 2.26 2.05
C ILE A 49 -4.14 3.15 1.95
N ALA A 50 -3.46 3.16 0.81
CA ALA A 50 -2.28 4.00 0.62
C ALA A 50 -2.62 5.49 0.74
N ARG A 51 -3.73 5.93 0.18
CA ARG A 51 -4.17 7.33 0.33
C ARG A 51 -4.47 7.70 1.78
N LEU A 52 -5.03 6.77 2.54
CA LEU A 52 -5.28 6.96 3.97
C LEU A 52 -3.96 7.15 4.73
N LEU A 53 -2.92 6.42 4.36
CA LEU A 53 -1.65 6.37 5.08
C LEU A 53 -0.61 7.36 4.56
N GLU A 54 -0.80 7.96 3.38
CA GLU A 54 0.17 8.91 2.83
C GLU A 54 0.53 10.05 3.80
N PRO A 55 -0.43 10.70 4.49
CA PRO A 55 -0.09 11.78 5.43
C PRO A 55 0.43 11.30 6.78
N VAL A 56 0.51 10.01 7.01
CA VAL A 56 0.85 9.45 8.33
C VAL A 56 2.37 9.31 8.44
N ASP A 57 2.98 10.05 9.35
CA ASP A 57 4.44 10.16 9.44
C ASP A 57 5.14 8.90 9.94
N TYR A 58 4.47 8.04 10.72
CA TYR A 58 5.07 6.77 11.17
C TYR A 58 4.96 5.65 10.15
N ILE A 59 4.33 5.88 9.01
CA ILE A 59 4.33 4.96 7.87
C ILE A 59 5.44 5.38 6.92
N TRP A 60 6.48 4.55 6.82
CA TRP A 60 7.60 4.83 5.92
C TRP A 60 7.21 4.61 4.45
N GLY A 61 6.45 3.56 4.18
CA GLY A 61 6.09 3.19 2.82
C GLY A 61 5.22 1.95 2.77
N TYR A 62 5.17 1.36 1.61
CA TYR A 62 4.29 0.22 1.32
C TYR A 62 5.09 -0.93 0.74
N ALA A 63 4.58 -2.15 0.92
CA ALA A 63 5.12 -3.33 0.28
C ALA A 63 4.02 -3.99 -0.55
N VAL A 64 4.36 -4.35 -1.76
CA VAL A 64 3.47 -5.02 -2.72
C VAL A 64 4.14 -6.28 -3.27
N ALA A 65 3.40 -7.11 -3.99
CA ALA A 65 3.96 -8.36 -4.50
C ALA A 65 4.61 -8.20 -5.87
N THR A 66 4.12 -7.29 -6.72
CA THR A 66 4.55 -7.16 -8.11
C THR A 66 4.82 -5.71 -8.48
N LEU A 67 5.60 -5.52 -9.54
CA LEU A 67 5.81 -4.20 -10.11
C LEU A 67 4.50 -3.57 -10.60
N ASP A 68 3.59 -4.37 -11.16
CA ASP A 68 2.31 -3.86 -11.64
C ASP A 68 1.51 -3.21 -10.52
N GLU A 69 1.48 -3.83 -9.35
CA GLU A 69 0.84 -3.24 -8.17
C GLU A 69 1.48 -1.91 -7.79
N ALA A 70 2.80 -1.84 -7.81
CA ALA A 70 3.53 -0.61 -7.50
C ALA A 70 3.23 0.50 -8.50
N VAL A 71 3.16 0.17 -9.80
CA VAL A 71 2.84 1.14 -10.84
C VAL A 71 1.44 1.72 -10.65
N VAL A 72 0.47 0.90 -10.29
CA VAL A 72 -0.89 1.37 -9.99
C VAL A 72 -0.87 2.40 -8.87
N LEU A 73 -0.11 2.16 -7.81
CA LEU A 73 0.01 3.12 -6.72
C LEU A 73 0.61 4.44 -7.20
N ARG A 74 1.69 4.38 -8.00
CA ARG A 74 2.32 5.60 -8.56
C ARG A 74 1.36 6.38 -9.45
N LYS A 75 0.57 5.70 -10.26
CA LYS A 75 -0.44 6.36 -11.10
C LYS A 75 -1.53 7.06 -10.30
N ASN A 76 -1.73 6.66 -9.07
CA ASN A 76 -2.69 7.28 -8.15
C ASN A 76 -2.04 8.26 -7.19
N GLU A 77 -0.86 8.77 -7.54
CA GLU A 77 -0.14 9.82 -6.83
C GLU A 77 0.34 9.41 -5.43
N ILE A 78 0.56 8.14 -5.22
CA ILE A 78 1.18 7.64 -4.01
C ILE A 78 2.69 7.89 -4.11
N LYS A 79 3.26 8.58 -3.14
CA LYS A 79 4.65 9.09 -3.19
C LYS A 79 5.61 8.44 -2.21
N LYS A 80 5.12 7.88 -1.12
CA LYS A 80 5.97 7.18 -0.16
C LYS A 80 6.71 6.03 -0.83
N PRO A 81 7.84 5.58 -0.27
CA PRO A 81 8.58 4.44 -0.82
C PRO A 81 7.70 3.22 -1.03
N ILE A 82 7.94 2.51 -2.12
CA ILE A 82 7.24 1.26 -2.44
C ILE A 82 8.28 0.17 -2.64
N LEU A 83 8.12 -0.93 -1.92
CA LEU A 83 8.99 -2.09 -1.98
C LEU A 83 8.23 -3.25 -2.62
N VAL A 84 8.84 -3.89 -3.61
CA VAL A 84 8.30 -5.11 -4.19
C VAL A 84 8.92 -6.30 -3.47
N LEU A 85 8.07 -7.15 -2.90
CA LEU A 85 8.51 -8.32 -2.14
C LEU A 85 8.87 -9.51 -3.02
N GLY A 86 8.39 -9.53 -4.26
CA GLY A 86 8.70 -10.59 -5.22
C GLY A 86 9.88 -10.26 -6.10
N CYS A 87 10.05 -11.03 -7.18
CA CYS A 87 11.07 -10.78 -8.17
C CYS A 87 10.65 -9.73 -9.18
N ILE A 88 11.59 -8.90 -9.60
CA ILE A 88 11.44 -8.01 -10.74
C ILE A 88 12.37 -8.52 -11.83
N PHE A 89 11.80 -8.85 -13.01
CA PHE A 89 12.57 -9.41 -14.10
C PHE A 89 13.31 -8.32 -14.89
N PRO A 90 14.39 -8.68 -15.61
CA PRO A 90 15.20 -7.68 -16.33
C PRO A 90 14.42 -6.79 -17.30
N ASP A 91 13.40 -7.32 -17.94
CA ASP A 91 12.56 -6.55 -18.86
C ASP A 91 11.67 -5.51 -18.13
N GLN A 92 11.61 -5.56 -16.81
CA GLN A 92 10.84 -4.64 -15.97
C GLN A 92 11.73 -3.59 -15.27
N TRP A 93 13.05 -3.69 -15.36
CA TRP A 93 13.96 -2.81 -14.62
C TRP A 93 13.79 -1.34 -14.99
N GLU A 94 13.55 -1.04 -16.24
CA GLU A 94 13.34 0.34 -16.68
C GLU A 94 12.09 0.95 -16.03
N ALA A 95 10.99 0.23 -16.04
CA ALA A 95 9.77 0.67 -15.39
C ALA A 95 9.93 0.79 -13.86
N MET A 96 10.71 -0.10 -13.27
CA MET A 96 11.03 -0.02 -11.83
C MET A 96 11.76 1.28 -11.50
N ILE A 97 12.75 1.64 -12.29
CA ILE A 97 13.53 2.85 -12.09
C ILE A 97 12.67 4.10 -12.32
N GLU A 98 11.90 4.13 -13.40
CA GLU A 98 11.02 5.25 -13.73
C GLU A 98 9.99 5.52 -12.64
N ASN A 99 9.50 4.49 -11.98
CA ASN A 99 8.49 4.60 -10.94
C ASN A 99 9.10 4.67 -9.53
N GLU A 100 10.42 4.71 -9.44
CA GLU A 100 11.13 4.79 -8.15
C GLU A 100 10.70 3.70 -7.17
N VAL A 101 10.62 2.47 -7.69
CA VAL A 101 10.22 1.29 -6.92
C VAL A 101 11.47 0.55 -6.47
N ARG A 102 11.43 0.02 -5.26
CA ARG A 102 12.53 -0.75 -4.66
C ARG A 102 12.22 -2.25 -4.68
N MET A 103 13.26 -3.00 -4.72
CA MET A 103 13.16 -4.45 -4.65
C MET A 103 13.88 -4.97 -3.41
#